data_5bb25f3a25ad954d95a46e9992ccef41
#
_entry.id   5bb25f3a25ad954d95a46e9992ccef41
#
_cell.length_a   1.000
_cell.length_b   1.000
_cell.length_c   1.000
_cell.angle_alpha   90.00
_cell.angle_beta   90.00
_cell.angle_gamma   90.00
#
_symmetry.space_group_name_H-M   'P 1'
#
loop_
_entity.id
_entity.type
_entity.pdbx_description
1 polymer ?
#
loop_
_entity_poly.entity_id
_entity_poly.type
_entity_poly.pdbx_seq_one_letter_code
_entity_poly.pdbx_strand_id
1 'polypeptide(L)'
;TCALPILPLKVSGPFHSALLKTAGEQLAEELKSVKLSTPWIPYVSNVTADYVTDASQVAELLKQQVSSPVHFTQSVERMIADGVDTFIEIGPGKTLGSFVRKIDRNVKVYNIEKPEDLDRVMEELAC
;
A
#
# COMPACT_ATOMS: atom_id res chain seq x y z
N THR A 1 15.67 12.89 -27.88
CA THR A 1 14.78 11.98 -27.12
C THR A 1 15.47 11.62 -25.81
N CYS A 2 15.08 12.26 -24.71
CA CYS A 2 15.48 11.83 -23.36
C CYS A 2 14.80 10.48 -23.10
N ALA A 3 15.49 9.37 -23.34
CA ALA A 3 15.07 8.07 -22.90
C ALA A 3 15.26 8.03 -21.36
N LEU A 4 14.18 7.83 -20.62
CA LEU A 4 14.27 7.55 -19.20
C LEU A 4 15.06 6.24 -18.99
N PRO A 5 15.90 6.15 -17.96
CA PRO A 5 16.63 4.92 -17.69
C PRO A 5 15.65 3.78 -17.37
N ILE A 6 15.76 2.67 -18.09
CA ILE A 6 14.98 1.46 -17.83
C ILE A 6 15.80 0.59 -16.87
N LEU A 7 15.22 0.32 -15.70
CA LEU A 7 15.82 -0.58 -14.71
C LEU A 7 15.05 -1.91 -14.71
N PRO A 8 15.69 -3.03 -15.06
CA PRO A 8 15.06 -4.34 -14.93
C PRO A 8 14.88 -4.69 -13.45
N LEU A 9 13.65 -5.05 -13.08
CA LEU A 9 13.34 -5.53 -11.74
C LEU A 9 13.50 -7.06 -11.69
N LYS A 10 14.09 -7.57 -10.61
CA LYS A 10 14.18 -9.00 -10.34
C LYS A 10 12.88 -9.51 -9.72
N VAL A 11 11.82 -9.61 -10.52
CA VAL A 11 10.51 -10.13 -10.11
C VAL A 11 10.21 -11.42 -10.85
N SER A 12 9.49 -12.35 -10.21
CA SER A 12 9.22 -13.69 -10.73
C SER A 12 7.92 -13.81 -11.53
N GLY A 13 7.15 -12.73 -11.66
CA GLY A 13 5.86 -12.76 -12.34
C GLY A 13 5.34 -11.39 -12.76
N PRO A 14 4.30 -11.37 -13.61
CA PRO A 14 3.71 -10.14 -14.15
C PRO A 14 2.71 -9.50 -13.17
N PHE A 15 3.15 -9.28 -11.93
CA PHE A 15 2.30 -8.72 -10.88
C PHE A 15 1.68 -7.39 -11.29
N HIS A 16 0.44 -7.16 -10.84
CA HIS A 16 -0.31 -5.93 -11.10
C HIS A 16 -0.49 -5.62 -12.59
N SER A 17 -0.70 -6.66 -13.41
CA SER A 17 -0.95 -6.54 -14.84
C SER A 17 -2.17 -7.35 -15.27
N ALA A 18 -2.71 -7.05 -16.47
CA ALA A 18 -3.85 -7.74 -17.04
C ALA A 18 -3.66 -9.28 -17.19
N LEU A 19 -2.42 -9.76 -17.19
CA LEU A 19 -2.10 -11.18 -17.25
C LEU A 19 -2.54 -11.96 -16.00
N LEU A 20 -2.76 -11.27 -14.88
CA LEU A 20 -3.25 -11.86 -13.63
C LEU A 20 -4.77 -11.71 -13.43
N LYS A 21 -5.53 -11.33 -14.45
CA LYS A 21 -6.98 -11.16 -14.34
C LYS A 21 -7.69 -12.43 -13.83
N THR A 22 -7.33 -13.59 -14.35
CA THR A 22 -7.90 -14.88 -13.90
C THR A 22 -7.61 -15.17 -12.43
N ALA A 23 -6.42 -14.82 -11.94
CA ALA A 23 -6.10 -14.95 -10.53
C ALA A 23 -6.95 -14.00 -9.65
N GLY A 24 -7.24 -12.79 -10.14
CA GLY A 24 -8.19 -11.88 -9.49
C GLY A 24 -9.62 -12.43 -9.43
N GLU A 25 -10.07 -13.11 -10.49
CA GLU A 25 -11.38 -13.78 -10.53
C GLU A 25 -11.44 -14.94 -9.52
N GLN A 26 -10.38 -15.73 -9.39
CA GLN A 26 -10.29 -16.80 -8.39
C GLN A 26 -10.32 -16.22 -6.97
N LEU A 27 -9.57 -15.16 -6.70
CA LEU A 27 -9.61 -14.47 -5.41
C LEU A 27 -11.04 -13.98 -5.09
N ALA A 28 -11.76 -13.45 -6.07
CA ALA A 28 -13.13 -13.00 -5.86
C ALA A 28 -14.08 -14.14 -5.45
N GLU A 29 -13.88 -15.35 -5.98
CA GLU A 29 -14.68 -16.53 -5.57
C GLU A 29 -14.37 -16.90 -4.11
N GLU A 30 -13.10 -16.94 -3.72
CA GLU A 30 -12.71 -17.23 -2.33
C GLU A 30 -13.26 -16.18 -1.34
N LEU A 31 -13.23 -14.90 -1.73
CA LEU A 31 -13.73 -13.80 -0.90
C LEU A 31 -15.24 -13.87 -0.63
N LYS A 32 -16.03 -14.60 -1.44
CA LYS A 32 -17.46 -14.81 -1.17
C LYS A 32 -17.72 -15.58 0.14
N SER A 33 -16.77 -16.41 0.55
CA SER A 33 -16.83 -17.16 1.81
C SER A 33 -16.34 -16.36 3.02
N VAL A 34 -15.71 -15.18 2.80
CA VAL A 34 -15.12 -14.36 3.84
C VAL A 34 -16.11 -13.29 4.29
N LYS A 35 -16.37 -13.24 5.59
CA LYS A 35 -17.16 -12.15 6.17
C LYS A 35 -16.29 -10.88 6.26
N LEU A 36 -16.50 -9.97 5.35
CA LEU A 36 -15.88 -8.64 5.39
C LEU A 36 -16.72 -7.69 6.24
N SER A 37 -16.05 -6.88 7.05
CA SER A 37 -16.66 -5.86 7.89
C SER A 37 -16.17 -4.48 7.48
N THR A 38 -16.96 -3.46 7.74
CA THR A 38 -16.54 -2.08 7.54
C THR A 38 -15.25 -1.80 8.32
N PRO A 39 -14.21 -1.28 7.67
CA PRO A 39 -12.96 -0.93 8.36
C PRO A 39 -13.23 0.13 9.42
N TRP A 40 -12.78 -0.12 10.65
CA TRP A 40 -12.82 0.87 11.73
C TRP A 40 -11.67 1.88 11.67
N ILE A 41 -10.60 1.51 10.96
CA ILE A 41 -9.53 2.42 10.53
C ILE A 41 -9.64 2.52 9.01
N PRO A 42 -9.78 3.71 8.43
CA PRO A 42 -9.80 3.87 6.99
C PRO A 42 -8.47 3.40 6.38
N TYR A 43 -8.54 2.76 5.20
CA TYR A 43 -7.35 2.44 4.43
C TYR A 43 -7.45 3.03 3.02
N VAL A 44 -6.30 3.29 2.41
CA VAL A 44 -6.24 3.77 1.03
C VAL A 44 -6.01 2.59 0.09
N SER A 45 -6.91 2.43 -0.89
CA SER A 45 -6.77 1.40 -1.92
C SER A 45 -5.67 1.78 -2.91
N ASN A 46 -4.78 0.83 -3.22
CA ASN A 46 -3.77 1.03 -4.26
C ASN A 46 -4.36 1.16 -5.69
N VAL A 47 -5.59 0.70 -5.90
CA VAL A 47 -6.27 0.77 -7.21
C VAL A 47 -6.80 2.17 -7.47
N THR A 48 -7.40 2.79 -6.46
CA THR A 48 -8.07 4.08 -6.60
C THR A 48 -7.24 5.24 -6.07
N ALA A 49 -6.22 4.96 -5.25
CA ALA A 49 -5.50 5.95 -4.44
C ALA A 49 -6.43 6.78 -3.54
N ASP A 50 -7.54 6.19 -3.10
CA ASP A 50 -8.54 6.86 -2.26
C ASP A 50 -8.97 5.98 -1.10
N TYR A 51 -9.57 6.59 -0.09
CA TYR A 51 -10.04 5.91 1.11
C TYR A 51 -11.19 4.95 0.82
N VAL A 52 -11.14 3.81 1.46
CA VAL A 52 -12.21 2.81 1.47
C VAL A 52 -12.84 2.80 2.85
N THR A 53 -14.11 3.16 2.89
CA THR A 53 -14.89 3.26 4.13
C THR A 53 -16.08 2.29 4.17
N ASP A 54 -16.38 1.64 3.04
CA ASP A 54 -17.51 0.71 2.91
C ASP A 54 -17.02 -0.72 2.65
N ALA A 55 -17.44 -1.67 3.49
CA ALA A 55 -17.14 -3.09 3.34
C ALA A 55 -17.56 -3.67 1.99
N SER A 56 -18.64 -3.14 1.38
CA SER A 56 -19.14 -3.61 0.07
C SER A 56 -18.15 -3.42 -1.07
N GLN A 57 -17.24 -2.45 -0.96
CA GLN A 57 -16.23 -2.15 -1.97
C GLN A 57 -14.97 -3.01 -1.83
N VAL A 58 -14.72 -3.57 -0.63
CA VAL A 58 -13.43 -4.21 -0.30
C VAL A 58 -13.15 -5.40 -1.22
N ALA A 59 -14.10 -6.32 -1.38
CA ALA A 59 -13.89 -7.52 -2.19
C ALA A 59 -13.56 -7.19 -3.66
N GLU A 60 -14.27 -6.25 -4.24
CA GLU A 60 -14.04 -5.85 -5.64
C GLU A 60 -12.69 -5.13 -5.80
N LEU A 61 -12.33 -4.26 -4.87
CA LEU A 61 -11.02 -3.59 -4.90
C LEU A 61 -9.86 -4.57 -4.73
N LEU A 62 -10.00 -5.58 -3.86
CA LEU A 62 -8.99 -6.64 -3.72
C LEU A 62 -8.85 -7.48 -4.99
N LYS A 63 -9.96 -7.83 -5.63
CA LYS A 63 -9.95 -8.51 -6.94
C LYS A 63 -9.23 -7.67 -7.99
N GLN A 64 -9.58 -6.40 -8.10
CA GLN A 64 -8.95 -5.48 -9.07
C GLN A 64 -7.47 -5.28 -8.79
N GLN A 65 -7.06 -5.23 -7.52
CA GLN A 65 -5.67 -5.04 -7.11
C GLN A 65 -4.72 -6.08 -7.72
N VAL A 66 -5.18 -7.32 -7.92
CA VAL A 66 -4.36 -8.40 -8.48
C VAL A 66 -3.85 -8.08 -9.88
N SER A 67 -4.68 -7.40 -10.69
CA SER A 67 -4.40 -7.16 -12.11
C SER A 67 -4.31 -5.67 -12.50
N SER A 68 -4.38 -4.76 -11.53
CA SER A 68 -4.31 -3.31 -11.76
C SER A 68 -3.02 -2.69 -11.25
N PRO A 69 -2.57 -1.58 -11.82
CA PRO A 69 -1.43 -0.83 -11.32
C PRO A 69 -1.58 -0.42 -9.85
N VAL A 70 -0.44 -0.27 -9.18
CA VAL A 70 -0.38 0.28 -7.82
C VAL A 70 -0.14 1.78 -7.90
N HIS A 71 -1.08 2.57 -7.44
CA HIS A 71 -0.98 4.04 -7.38
C HIS A 71 -0.37 4.53 -6.06
N PHE A 72 0.83 4.01 -5.71
CA PHE A 72 1.46 4.26 -4.41
C PHE A 72 1.75 5.74 -4.16
N THR A 73 2.29 6.45 -5.16
CA THR A 73 2.60 7.88 -5.05
C THR A 73 1.33 8.67 -4.74
N GLN A 74 0.27 8.46 -5.52
CA GLN A 74 -1.01 9.15 -5.33
C GLN A 74 -1.64 8.81 -3.98
N SER A 75 -1.50 7.55 -3.52
CA SER A 75 -1.99 7.13 -2.20
C SER A 75 -1.29 7.88 -1.06
N VAL A 76 0.03 8.03 -1.14
CA VAL A 76 0.82 8.78 -0.15
C VAL A 76 0.47 10.26 -0.19
N GLU A 77 0.42 10.87 -1.38
CA GLU A 77 0.04 12.27 -1.57
C GLU A 77 -1.36 12.55 -1.02
N ARG A 78 -2.32 11.64 -1.24
CA ARG A 78 -3.67 11.74 -0.69
C ARG A 78 -3.68 11.76 0.84
N MET A 79 -2.95 10.84 1.49
CA MET A 79 -2.85 10.78 2.93
C MET A 79 -2.20 12.06 3.51
N ILE A 80 -1.15 12.57 2.87
CA ILE A 80 -0.49 13.82 3.28
C ILE A 80 -1.44 15.01 3.15
N ALA A 81 -2.20 15.10 2.05
CA ALA A 81 -3.19 16.14 1.86
C ALA A 81 -4.29 16.14 2.93
N ASP A 82 -4.61 14.98 3.49
CA ASP A 82 -5.56 14.81 4.59
C ASP A 82 -4.92 14.97 5.99
N GLY A 83 -3.65 15.40 6.05
CA GLY A 83 -2.96 15.76 7.30
C GLY A 83 -2.12 14.64 7.92
N VAL A 84 -1.89 13.53 7.22
CA VAL A 84 -0.96 12.50 7.70
C VAL A 84 0.48 13.00 7.53
N ASP A 85 1.19 13.13 8.62
CA ASP A 85 2.58 13.60 8.70
C ASP A 85 3.57 12.50 9.11
N THR A 86 3.06 11.35 9.52
CA THR A 86 3.85 10.24 10.07
C THR A 86 3.46 8.91 9.42
N PHE A 87 4.44 8.20 8.89
CA PHE A 87 4.28 6.89 8.26
C PHE A 87 5.11 5.84 9.00
N ILE A 88 4.51 4.67 9.22
CA ILE A 88 5.18 3.54 9.86
C ILE A 88 5.12 2.34 8.91
N GLU A 89 6.28 1.92 8.39
CA GLU A 89 6.39 0.68 7.60
C GLU A 89 6.58 -0.49 8.56
N ILE A 90 5.63 -1.43 8.55
CA ILE A 90 5.67 -2.64 9.38
C ILE A 90 5.97 -3.83 8.47
N GLY A 91 7.13 -4.46 8.66
CA GLY A 91 7.55 -5.62 7.88
C GLY A 91 9.02 -5.59 7.50
N PRO A 92 9.50 -6.63 6.79
CA PRO A 92 10.91 -6.75 6.43
C PRO A 92 11.33 -5.70 5.40
N GLY A 93 12.47 -5.07 5.65
CA GLY A 93 13.06 -4.07 4.78
C GLY A 93 12.54 -2.65 5.02
N LYS A 94 12.97 -1.71 4.15
CA LYS A 94 12.72 -0.27 4.27
C LYS A 94 12.35 0.36 2.91
N THR A 95 11.76 -0.43 2.03
CA THR A 95 11.53 -0.02 0.65
C THR A 95 10.41 1.00 0.54
N LEU A 96 9.28 0.75 1.18
CA LEU A 96 8.13 1.66 1.12
C LEU A 96 8.43 2.97 1.83
N GLY A 97 9.07 2.92 2.99
CA GLY A 97 9.51 4.12 3.70
C GLY A 97 10.49 4.97 2.88
N SER A 98 11.37 4.33 2.08
CA SER A 98 12.24 5.05 1.16
C SER A 98 11.47 5.75 0.04
N PHE A 99 10.37 5.17 -0.44
CA PHE A 99 9.50 5.79 -1.43
C PHE A 99 8.73 6.97 -0.84
N VAL A 100 8.17 6.82 0.36
CA VAL A 100 7.50 7.92 1.07
C VAL A 100 8.42 9.13 1.20
N ARG A 101 9.68 8.94 1.65
CA ARG A 101 10.67 10.04 1.75
C ARG A 101 11.03 10.70 0.41
N LYS A 102 10.88 9.98 -0.71
CA LYS A 102 11.09 10.55 -2.05
C LYS A 102 9.89 11.37 -2.51
N ILE A 103 8.69 11.01 -2.07
CA ILE A 103 7.45 11.73 -2.37
C ILE A 103 7.41 13.03 -1.56
N ASP A 104 7.58 12.95 -0.23
CA ASP A 104 7.70 14.12 0.63
C ASP A 104 8.79 13.90 1.71
N ARG A 105 9.71 14.86 1.81
CA ARG A 105 10.83 14.83 2.76
C ARG A 105 10.47 15.41 4.13
N ASN A 106 9.33 16.06 4.24
CA ASN A 106 8.89 16.71 5.48
C ASN A 106 8.14 15.76 6.41
N VAL A 107 7.68 14.61 5.90
CA VAL A 107 6.99 13.61 6.71
C VAL A 107 7.96 12.75 7.51
N LYS A 108 7.52 12.33 8.69
CA LYS A 108 8.25 11.36 9.52
C LYS A 108 8.02 9.95 8.99
N VAL A 109 9.08 9.15 8.90
CA VAL A 109 8.97 7.77 8.44
C VAL A 109 9.75 6.84 9.34
N TYR A 110 9.06 5.92 9.97
CA TYR A 110 9.59 4.88 10.85
C TYR A 110 9.51 3.51 10.19
N ASN A 111 10.29 2.56 10.70
CA ASN A 111 10.24 1.17 10.27
C ASN A 111 10.28 0.25 11.50
N ILE A 112 9.38 -0.74 11.50
CA ILE A 112 9.29 -1.80 12.50
C ILE A 112 9.47 -3.12 11.75
N GLU A 113 10.69 -3.64 11.76
CA GLU A 113 11.05 -4.92 11.13
C GLU A 113 11.04 -6.07 12.14
N LYS A 114 11.36 -5.77 13.40
CA LYS A 114 11.45 -6.71 14.51
C LYS A 114 10.68 -6.19 15.72
N PRO A 115 10.25 -7.08 16.64
CA PRO A 115 9.57 -6.64 17.86
C PRO A 115 10.33 -5.58 18.66
N GLU A 116 11.65 -5.66 18.68
CA GLU A 116 12.51 -4.71 19.40
C GLU A 116 12.47 -3.28 18.82
N ASP A 117 12.10 -3.14 17.55
CA ASP A 117 11.94 -1.82 16.91
C ASP A 117 10.71 -1.09 17.44
N LEU A 118 9.72 -1.82 17.98
CA LEU A 118 8.47 -1.25 18.46
C LEU A 118 8.71 -0.27 19.61
N ASP A 119 9.47 -0.67 20.61
CA ASP A 119 9.74 0.16 21.79
C ASP A 119 10.43 1.47 21.38
N ARG A 120 11.46 1.39 20.52
CA ARG A 120 12.13 2.55 19.96
C ARG A 120 11.18 3.49 19.21
N VAL A 121 10.32 2.95 18.32
CA VAL A 121 9.37 3.77 17.56
C VAL A 121 8.33 4.39 18.48
N MET A 122 7.85 3.68 19.49
CA MET A 122 6.92 4.23 20.47
C MET A 122 7.52 5.38 21.29
N GLU A 123 8.79 5.27 21.70
CA GLU A 123 9.51 6.35 22.37
C GLU A 123 9.65 7.59 21.48
N GLU A 124 10.04 7.40 20.21
CA GLU A 124 10.18 8.50 19.23
C GLU A 124 8.85 9.18 18.88
N LEU A 125 7.72 8.45 18.94
CA LEU A 125 6.38 9.01 18.71
C LEU A 125 5.82 9.75 19.93
N ALA A 126 6.31 9.46 21.14
CA ALA A 126 5.87 10.09 22.37
C ALA A 126 6.56 11.45 22.65
N CYS A 127 7.59 11.79 21.88
CA CYS A 127 8.32 13.07 21.96
C CYS A 127 7.81 14.09 20.97
#